data_66a7857d6b7dd3b28e1ffb3cc1941db1
#
_entry.id   66a7857d6b7dd3b28e1ffb3cc1941db1
#
_cell.length_a   1.000
_cell.length_b   1.000
_cell.length_c   1.000
_cell.angle_alpha   90.00
_cell.angle_beta   90.00
_cell.angle_gamma   90.00
#
_symmetry.space_group_name_H-M   'P 1'
#
loop_
_entity.id
_entity.type
_entity.pdbx_description
1 polymer ?
#
loop_
_entity_poly.entity_id
_entity_poly.type
_entity_poly.pdbx_seq_one_letter_code
_entity_poly.pdbx_strand_id
1 'polypeptide(L)'
;LPDKNNTEELENRLNIYLSATGVQLSDANDAYVLRVLDYNPRRQLLNGKLTEVLLRLTVTFQIEDRQGRKITEPRTLTASRSYQYDVATVNTDNQQEVYLNRIVIDDIAHQITRQIAANRLPKAQP
;
A
#
# COMPACT_ATOMS: atom_id res chain seq x y z
N LEU A 1 9.03 13.01 -2.18
CA LEU A 1 7.94 12.15 -2.60
C LEU A 1 8.42 10.72 -2.76
N PRO A 2 7.57 9.75 -2.44
CA PRO A 2 7.92 8.36 -2.67
C PRO A 2 8.18 8.05 -4.13
N ASP A 3 8.83 6.92 -4.38
CA ASP A 3 9.08 6.46 -5.74
C ASP A 3 7.77 6.37 -6.52
N LYS A 4 7.69 7.12 -7.61
CA LYS A 4 6.48 7.27 -8.40
C LYS A 4 5.98 5.94 -8.94
N ASN A 5 6.90 5.05 -9.36
CA ASN A 5 6.51 3.78 -9.95
C ASN A 5 5.85 2.85 -8.90
N ASN A 6 6.36 2.86 -7.69
CA ASN A 6 5.82 2.02 -6.61
C ASN A 6 4.49 2.55 -6.11
N THR A 7 4.34 3.87 -6.03
CA THR A 7 3.07 4.45 -5.61
C THR A 7 1.98 4.28 -6.68
N GLU A 8 2.35 4.21 -7.95
CA GLU A 8 1.39 3.92 -9.02
C GLU A 8 0.78 2.52 -8.86
N GLU A 9 1.59 1.53 -8.53
CA GLU A 9 1.08 0.17 -8.33
C GLU A 9 0.08 0.14 -7.17
N LEU A 10 0.40 0.80 -6.07
CA LEU A 10 -0.52 0.90 -4.93
C LEU A 10 -1.81 1.62 -5.34
N GLU A 11 -1.69 2.72 -6.08
CA GLU A 11 -2.85 3.47 -6.55
C GLU A 11 -3.75 2.62 -7.43
N ASN A 12 -3.16 1.86 -8.36
CA ASN A 12 -3.93 0.99 -9.25
C ASN A 12 -4.69 -0.07 -8.46
N ARG A 13 -4.05 -0.69 -7.48
CA ARG A 13 -4.70 -1.69 -6.64
C ARG A 13 -5.83 -1.08 -5.82
N LEU A 14 -5.60 0.11 -5.28
CA LEU A 14 -6.64 0.81 -4.51
C LEU A 14 -7.84 1.15 -5.37
N ASN A 15 -7.62 1.59 -6.61
CA ASN A 15 -8.72 1.88 -7.52
C ASN A 15 -9.60 0.66 -7.75
N ILE A 16 -8.97 -0.50 -7.94
CA ILE A 16 -9.70 -1.76 -8.15
C ILE A 16 -10.51 -2.13 -6.91
N TYR A 17 -9.87 -2.13 -5.74
CA TYR A 17 -10.52 -2.61 -4.52
C TYR A 17 -11.59 -1.66 -3.99
N LEU A 18 -11.34 -0.36 -4.06
CA LEU A 18 -12.33 0.62 -3.62
C LEU A 18 -13.57 0.58 -4.53
N SER A 19 -13.37 0.45 -5.83
CA SER A 19 -14.49 0.31 -6.77
C SER A 19 -15.29 -0.95 -6.47
N ALA A 20 -14.61 -2.06 -6.16
CA ALA A 20 -15.27 -3.32 -5.86
C ALA A 20 -16.11 -3.26 -4.58
N THR A 21 -15.75 -2.39 -3.64
CA THR A 21 -16.50 -2.22 -2.38
C THR A 21 -17.61 -1.17 -2.49
N GLY A 22 -17.85 -0.63 -3.67
CA GLY A 22 -18.91 0.35 -3.89
C GLY A 22 -18.48 1.79 -3.69
N VAL A 23 -17.20 2.05 -3.45
CA VAL A 23 -16.70 3.42 -3.36
C VAL A 23 -16.60 4.01 -4.76
N GLN A 24 -17.24 5.14 -4.98
CA GLN A 24 -17.15 5.82 -6.26
C GLN A 24 -15.91 6.72 -6.30
N LEU A 25 -15.09 6.51 -7.32
CA LEU A 25 -13.92 7.34 -7.56
C LEU A 25 -14.35 8.51 -8.43
N SER A 26 -14.02 9.72 -7.99
CA SER A 26 -14.52 10.91 -8.64
C SER A 26 -13.53 12.06 -8.51
N ASP A 27 -13.51 12.94 -9.51
CA ASP A 27 -12.77 14.19 -9.46
C ASP A 27 -13.66 15.37 -9.01
N ALA A 28 -14.87 15.10 -8.54
CA ALA A 28 -15.78 16.12 -8.08
C ALA A 28 -15.19 16.92 -6.91
N ASN A 29 -15.61 18.18 -6.78
CA ASN A 29 -15.08 19.07 -5.75
C ASN A 29 -15.44 18.62 -4.33
N ASP A 30 -16.45 17.81 -4.18
CA ASP A 30 -16.89 17.28 -2.89
C ASP A 30 -16.29 15.89 -2.59
N ALA A 31 -15.44 15.37 -3.48
CA ALA A 31 -14.80 14.08 -3.26
C ALA A 31 -13.70 14.21 -2.20
N TYR A 32 -13.48 13.11 -1.49
CA TYR A 32 -12.35 13.03 -0.56
C TYR A 32 -11.09 12.62 -1.31
N VAL A 33 -9.96 12.98 -0.74
CA VAL A 33 -8.64 12.66 -1.29
C VAL A 33 -7.94 11.72 -0.32
N LEU A 34 -7.51 10.57 -0.82
CA LEU A 34 -6.60 9.71 -0.07
C LEU A 34 -5.18 10.17 -0.36
N ARG A 35 -4.49 10.63 0.67
CA ARG A 35 -3.13 11.13 0.52
C ARG A 35 -2.15 10.20 1.20
N VAL A 36 -1.18 9.71 0.43
CA VAL A 36 -0.09 8.91 0.98
C VAL A 36 0.99 9.87 1.46
N LEU A 37 1.22 9.88 2.77
CA LEU A 37 2.19 10.77 3.39
C LEU A 37 3.59 10.17 3.40
N ASP A 38 3.67 8.85 3.47
CA ASP A 38 4.94 8.14 3.51
C ASP A 38 4.78 6.79 2.84
N TYR A 39 5.76 6.41 2.05
CA TYR A 39 5.81 5.12 1.36
C TYR A 39 7.22 4.61 1.52
N ASN A 40 7.41 3.63 2.40
CA ASN A 40 8.74 3.21 2.83
C ASN A 40 8.94 1.71 2.64
N PRO A 41 9.44 1.28 1.46
CA PRO A 41 9.79 -0.11 1.25
C PRO A 41 11.15 -0.41 1.89
N ARG A 42 11.26 -1.57 2.50
CA ARG A 42 12.50 -2.03 3.11
C ARG A 42 12.80 -3.45 2.67
N ARG A 43 14.07 -3.71 2.45
CA ARG A 43 14.59 -5.04 2.17
C ARG A 43 15.67 -5.33 3.19
N GLN A 44 15.54 -6.45 3.89
CA GLN A 44 16.46 -6.79 4.97
C GLN A 44 16.92 -8.24 4.81
N LEU A 45 18.22 -8.46 4.92
CA LEU A 45 18.78 -9.80 4.96
C LEU A 45 18.84 -10.25 6.42
N LEU A 46 18.22 -11.39 6.69
CA LEU A 46 18.25 -12.00 8.02
C LEU A 46 19.21 -13.19 7.94
N ASN A 47 20.30 -13.13 8.69
CA ASN A 47 21.33 -14.15 8.66
C ASN A 47 21.09 -15.19 9.74
N GLY A 48 20.99 -16.44 9.32
CA GLY A 48 20.88 -17.60 10.17
C GLY A 48 21.61 -18.76 9.49
N LYS A 49 21.14 -19.97 9.70
CA LYS A 49 21.67 -21.13 8.96
C LYS A 49 21.40 -21.00 7.47
N LEU A 50 20.27 -20.36 7.12
CA LEU A 50 19.92 -20.00 5.75
C LEU A 50 19.69 -18.51 5.71
N THR A 51 20.10 -17.87 4.60
CA THR A 51 19.83 -16.44 4.43
C THR A 51 18.38 -16.24 4.06
N GLU A 52 17.71 -15.40 4.79
CA GLU A 52 16.31 -15.06 4.56
C GLU A 52 16.24 -13.60 4.15
N VAL A 53 15.41 -13.31 3.16
CA VAL A 53 15.14 -11.93 2.72
C VAL A 53 13.76 -11.53 3.21
N LEU A 54 13.70 -10.45 3.98
CA LEU A 54 12.44 -9.88 4.45
C LEU A 54 12.15 -8.63 3.63
N LEU A 55 10.96 -8.61 3.03
CA LEU A 55 10.44 -7.46 2.31
C LEU A 55 9.32 -6.85 3.16
N ARG A 56 9.46 -5.57 3.48
CA ARG A 56 8.49 -4.87 4.32
C ARG A 56 8.12 -3.55 3.66
N LEU A 57 6.83 -3.26 3.64
CA LEU A 57 6.33 -1.99 3.17
C LEU A 57 5.53 -1.33 4.28
N THR A 58 5.92 -0.11 4.62
CA THR A 58 5.20 0.71 5.59
C THR A 58 4.65 1.92 4.85
N VAL A 59 3.36 2.14 4.98
CA VAL A 59 2.65 3.23 4.30
C VAL A 59 1.87 4.01 5.34
N THR A 60 2.03 5.33 5.33
CA THR A 60 1.22 6.24 6.14
C THR A 60 0.32 7.02 5.20
N PHE A 61 -0.96 7.06 5.53
CA PHE A 61 -1.93 7.76 4.71
C PHE A 61 -2.94 8.50 5.57
N GLN A 62 -3.62 9.45 4.96
CA GLN A 62 -4.76 10.12 5.59
C GLN A 62 -5.79 10.45 4.54
N ILE A 63 -7.02 10.69 4.97
CA ILE A 63 -8.10 11.16 4.10
C ILE A 63 -8.26 12.64 4.34
N GLU A 64 -8.34 13.41 3.27
CA GLU A 64 -8.50 14.86 3.28
C GLU A 64 -9.69 15.25 2.42
N ASP A 65 -10.20 16.46 2.63
CA ASP A 65 -11.16 17.02 1.67
C ASP A 65 -10.41 17.72 0.52
N ARG A 66 -11.12 18.25 -0.43
CA ARG A 66 -10.49 18.90 -1.60
C ARG A 66 -9.79 20.20 -1.25
N GLN A 67 -10.07 20.78 -0.07
CA GLN A 67 -9.39 21.97 0.41
C GLN A 67 -8.15 21.64 1.22
N GLY A 68 -7.81 20.36 1.35
CA GLY A 68 -6.63 19.92 2.08
C GLY A 68 -6.83 19.77 3.58
N ARG A 69 -8.07 19.87 4.05
CA ARG A 69 -8.35 19.67 5.48
C ARG A 69 -8.38 18.18 5.81
N LYS A 70 -7.74 17.84 6.92
CA LYS A 70 -7.64 16.46 7.37
C LYS A 70 -9.00 15.96 7.86
N ILE A 71 -9.48 14.86 7.27
CA ILE A 71 -10.71 14.19 7.68
C ILE A 71 -10.42 13.08 8.68
N THR A 72 -9.32 12.34 8.47
CA THR A 72 -8.88 11.30 9.40
C THR A 72 -7.48 11.61 9.89
N GLU A 73 -7.13 11.10 11.08
CA GLU A 73 -5.76 11.15 11.54
C GLU A 73 -4.87 10.29 10.64
N PRO A 74 -3.57 10.62 10.51
CA PRO A 74 -2.67 9.76 9.75
C PRO A 74 -2.64 8.35 10.32
N ARG A 75 -2.65 7.36 9.44
CA ARG A 75 -2.61 5.95 9.81
C ARG A 75 -1.43 5.28 9.14
N THR A 76 -0.74 4.45 9.90
CA THR A 76 0.41 3.72 9.39
C THR A 76 0.08 2.24 9.33
N LEU A 77 0.32 1.65 8.16
CA LEU A 77 0.08 0.24 7.90
C LEU A 77 1.39 -0.41 7.47
N THR A 78 1.57 -1.66 7.85
CA THR A 78 2.76 -2.41 7.48
C THR A 78 2.34 -3.77 6.94
N ALA A 79 3.02 -4.18 5.86
CA ALA A 79 2.89 -5.54 5.32
C ALA A 79 4.27 -6.08 5.06
N SER A 80 4.47 -7.38 5.23
CA SER A 80 5.76 -8.00 5.02
C SER A 80 5.61 -9.41 4.47
N ARG A 81 6.63 -9.83 3.72
CA ARG A 81 6.79 -11.18 3.23
C ARG A 81 8.26 -11.53 3.25
N SER A 82 8.56 -12.80 3.42
CA SER A 82 9.95 -13.23 3.41
C SER A 82 10.11 -14.47 2.54
N TYR A 83 11.34 -14.68 2.09
CA TYR A 83 11.70 -15.89 1.37
C TYR A 83 13.13 -16.26 1.70
N GLN A 84 13.45 -17.55 1.51
CA GLN A 84 14.81 -18.03 1.72
C GLN A 84 15.63 -17.77 0.47
N TYR A 85 16.81 -17.21 0.68
CA TYR A 85 17.74 -16.89 -0.38
C TYR A 85 18.76 -18.03 -0.52
N ASP A 86 18.86 -18.59 -1.72
CA ASP A 86 19.87 -19.59 -2.06
C ASP A 86 20.74 -19.02 -3.17
N VAL A 87 22.05 -18.92 -2.89
CA VAL A 87 23.02 -18.38 -3.85
C VAL A 87 22.98 -19.13 -5.18
N ALA A 88 22.65 -20.42 -5.15
CA ALA A 88 22.61 -21.24 -6.36
C ALA A 88 21.43 -20.91 -7.28
N THR A 89 20.43 -20.15 -6.79
CA THR A 89 19.21 -19.86 -7.54
C THR A 89 18.98 -18.36 -7.68
N VAL A 90 20.03 -17.59 -7.92
CA VAL A 90 19.96 -16.12 -7.94
C VAL A 90 18.88 -15.59 -8.90
N ASN A 91 18.77 -16.16 -10.10
CA ASN A 91 17.79 -15.70 -11.08
C ASN A 91 16.36 -15.97 -10.62
N THR A 92 16.13 -17.10 -9.97
CA THR A 92 14.82 -17.45 -9.43
C THR A 92 14.48 -16.51 -8.26
N ASP A 93 15.44 -16.18 -7.43
CA ASP A 93 15.24 -15.28 -6.29
C ASP A 93 14.80 -13.89 -6.75
N ASN A 94 15.34 -13.38 -7.86
CA ASN A 94 14.93 -12.09 -8.40
C ASN A 94 13.46 -12.09 -8.80
N GLN A 95 13.01 -13.13 -9.47
CA GLN A 95 11.61 -13.26 -9.85
C GLN A 95 10.71 -13.38 -8.63
N GLN A 96 11.15 -14.14 -7.63
CA GLN A 96 10.42 -14.31 -6.40
C GLN A 96 10.29 -12.99 -5.64
N GLU A 97 11.35 -12.19 -5.59
CA GLU A 97 11.31 -10.89 -4.93
C GLU A 97 10.31 -9.96 -5.60
N VAL A 98 10.30 -9.90 -6.94
CA VAL A 98 9.34 -9.08 -7.68
C VAL A 98 7.91 -9.52 -7.36
N TYR A 99 7.66 -10.81 -7.37
CA TYR A 99 6.34 -11.35 -7.05
C TYR A 99 5.89 -10.99 -5.63
N LEU A 100 6.79 -11.17 -4.66
CA LEU A 100 6.46 -10.89 -3.26
C LEU A 100 6.28 -9.40 -2.99
N ASN A 101 7.03 -8.55 -3.68
CA ASN A 101 6.80 -7.10 -3.58
C ASN A 101 5.40 -6.73 -4.04
N ARG A 102 4.90 -7.36 -5.10
CA ARG A 102 3.53 -7.14 -5.55
C ARG A 102 2.52 -7.58 -4.50
N ILE A 103 2.78 -8.72 -3.84
CA ILE A 103 1.91 -9.21 -2.78
C ILE A 103 1.89 -8.24 -1.59
N VAL A 104 3.04 -7.69 -1.22
CA VAL A 104 3.14 -6.74 -0.12
C VAL A 104 2.35 -5.47 -0.44
N ILE A 105 2.47 -4.96 -1.67
CA ILE A 105 1.70 -3.80 -2.11
C ILE A 105 0.20 -4.11 -2.08
N ASP A 106 -0.17 -5.29 -2.56
CA ASP A 106 -1.55 -5.73 -2.57
C ASP A 106 -2.13 -5.83 -1.15
N ASP A 107 -1.35 -6.35 -0.21
CA ASP A 107 -1.75 -6.43 1.19
C ASP A 107 -2.04 -5.04 1.77
N ILE A 108 -1.18 -4.06 1.47
CA ILE A 108 -1.39 -2.68 1.92
C ILE A 108 -2.67 -2.13 1.31
N ALA A 109 -2.90 -2.36 0.01
CA ALA A 109 -4.11 -1.88 -0.66
C ALA A 109 -5.37 -2.47 0.01
N HIS A 110 -5.35 -3.77 0.34
CA HIS A 110 -6.45 -4.39 1.05
C HIS A 110 -6.67 -3.79 2.43
N GLN A 111 -5.60 -3.53 3.17
CA GLN A 111 -5.70 -2.95 4.51
C GLN A 111 -6.29 -1.54 4.45
N ILE A 112 -5.85 -0.72 3.49
CA ILE A 112 -6.40 0.63 3.32
C ILE A 112 -7.88 0.55 2.97
N THR A 113 -8.24 -0.33 2.05
CA THR A 113 -9.63 -0.49 1.62
C THR A 113 -10.52 -0.88 2.80
N ARG A 114 -10.08 -1.83 3.62
CA ARG A 114 -10.84 -2.25 4.81
C ARG A 114 -10.99 -1.12 5.81
N GLN A 115 -9.95 -0.31 5.99
CA GLN A 115 -10.03 0.82 6.91
C GLN A 115 -10.98 1.89 6.44
N ILE A 116 -10.99 2.18 5.15
CA ILE A 116 -11.93 3.14 4.59
C ILE A 116 -13.37 2.65 4.77
N ALA A 117 -13.62 1.37 4.48
CA ALA A 117 -14.94 0.79 4.63
C ALA A 117 -15.40 0.79 6.09
N ALA A 118 -14.50 0.48 7.03
CA ALA A 118 -14.82 0.39 8.45
C ALA A 118 -15.09 1.77 9.08
N ASN A 119 -14.42 2.81 8.60
CA ASN A 119 -14.53 4.13 9.20
C ASN A 119 -15.80 4.89 8.81
N ARG A 120 -16.53 4.40 7.82
CA ARG A 120 -17.77 5.03 7.38
C ARG A 120 -17.59 6.54 7.19
N LEU A 121 -16.70 6.90 6.28
CA LEU A 121 -16.44 8.31 6.00
C LEU A 121 -17.76 9.04 5.72
N PRO A 122 -17.89 10.30 6.18
CA PRO A 122 -19.07 11.07 5.84
C PRO A 122 -19.23 11.11 4.34
N LYS A 123 -20.45 10.87 3.86
CA LYS A 123 -20.69 10.99 2.43
C LYS A 123 -20.50 12.44 2.02
N ALA A 124 -19.86 12.64 0.86
CA ALA A 124 -19.77 13.97 0.30
C ALA A 124 -21.18 14.53 0.15
N GLN A 125 -21.38 15.75 0.60
CA GLN A 125 -22.69 16.38 0.49
C GLN A 125 -23.00 16.64 -0.98
N PRO A 126 -24.17 16.25 -1.44
CA PRO A 126 -24.55 16.52 -2.81
C PRO A 126 -24.66 18.01 -3.11
#